data_e379835ed71656dbd641b5c028d2cede
#
_entry.id   e379835ed71656dbd641b5c028d2cede
#
_cell.length_a   1.000
_cell.length_b   1.000
_cell.length_c   1.000
_cell.angle_alpha   90.00
_cell.angle_beta   90.00
_cell.angle_gamma   90.00
#
_symmetry.space_group_name_H-M   'P 1'
#
loop_
_entity.id
_entity.type
_entity.pdbx_description
1 polymer ?
#
loop_
_entity_poly.entity_id
_entity_poly.type
_entity_poly.pdbx_seq_one_letter_code
_entity_poly.pdbx_strand_id
1 'polypeptide(L)'
;MTFINTIVFVKDIEKSKKFYTEVMGLKITEDFGTIVFFENHFVIHIAKSIVKTVFGKIKLKSRLLQGRHNLLVYFETDDLQAAYEKVSGSGCKIIHQIKKQEWGQNVFRFYDPDRHIIEIGEPLHVNFSN
;
A
#
# COMPACT_ATOMS: atom_id res chain seq x y z
N MET A 1 -8.13 11.25 21.84
CA MET A 1 -7.12 10.66 20.94
C MET A 1 -7.79 10.38 19.59
N THR A 2 -7.15 10.76 18.48
CA THR A 2 -7.73 10.59 17.14
C THR A 2 -6.72 9.91 16.22
N PHE A 3 -7.13 8.84 15.55
CA PHE A 3 -6.31 8.21 14.53
C PHE A 3 -6.24 9.11 13.29
N ILE A 4 -5.06 9.36 12.76
CA ILE A 4 -4.86 10.21 11.59
C ILE A 4 -4.45 9.41 10.37
N ASN A 5 -3.32 8.71 10.42
CA ASN A 5 -2.81 8.01 9.24
C ASN A 5 -2.07 6.73 9.62
N THR A 6 -2.09 5.76 8.71
CA THR A 6 -1.08 4.72 8.66
C THR A 6 0.05 5.21 7.76
N ILE A 7 1.29 5.06 8.19
CA ILE A 7 2.48 5.46 7.44
C ILE A 7 3.25 4.20 7.05
N VAL A 8 3.40 3.98 5.76
CA VAL A 8 4.10 2.83 5.21
C VAL A 8 5.51 3.25 4.83
N PHE A 9 6.49 2.51 5.29
CA PHE A 9 7.89 2.80 5.00
C PHE A 9 8.27 2.26 3.64
N VAL A 10 8.90 3.10 2.82
CA VAL A 10 9.30 2.73 1.46
C VAL A 10 10.79 3.02 1.27
N LYS A 11 11.43 2.23 0.42
CA LYS A 11 12.85 2.40 0.12
C LYS A 11 13.08 3.57 -0.83
N ASP A 12 12.29 3.65 -1.91
CA ASP A 12 12.43 4.64 -2.98
C ASP A 12 11.10 5.37 -3.14
N ILE A 13 11.05 6.62 -2.64
CA ILE A 13 9.80 7.40 -2.60
C ILE A 13 9.26 7.69 -4.01
N GLU A 14 10.13 7.94 -4.99
CA GLU A 14 9.68 8.24 -6.35
C GLU A 14 9.07 7.00 -7.02
N LYS A 15 9.68 5.84 -6.83
CA LYS A 15 9.17 4.58 -7.34
C LYS A 15 7.82 4.22 -6.71
N SER A 16 7.71 4.39 -5.40
CA SER A 16 6.47 4.11 -4.67
C SER A 16 5.38 5.12 -5.00
N LYS A 17 5.73 6.40 -5.12
CA LYS A 17 4.80 7.44 -5.53
C LYS A 17 4.20 7.12 -6.91
N LYS A 18 5.06 6.75 -7.86
CA LYS A 18 4.62 6.36 -9.21
C LYS A 18 3.70 5.13 -9.16
N PHE A 19 4.05 4.14 -8.38
CA PHE A 19 3.24 2.93 -8.21
C PHE A 19 1.84 3.28 -7.66
N TYR A 20 1.77 4.00 -6.56
CA TYR A 20 0.49 4.29 -5.93
C TYR A 20 -0.37 5.27 -6.72
N THR A 21 0.22 6.15 -7.52
CA THR A 21 -0.55 7.03 -8.40
C THR A 21 -0.93 6.37 -9.72
N GLU A 22 0.02 5.77 -10.42
CA GLU A 22 -0.23 5.25 -11.78
C GLU A 22 -0.87 3.87 -11.79
N VAL A 23 -0.43 2.96 -10.91
CA VAL A 23 -0.98 1.60 -10.85
C VAL A 23 -2.23 1.56 -9.99
N MET A 24 -2.14 2.13 -8.79
CA MET A 24 -3.25 2.08 -7.82
C MET A 24 -4.29 3.18 -8.03
N GLY A 25 -3.95 4.23 -8.75
CA GLY A 25 -4.90 5.31 -9.02
C GLY A 25 -5.19 6.22 -7.84
N LEU A 26 -4.30 6.25 -6.83
CA LEU A 26 -4.50 7.11 -5.66
C LEU A 26 -4.10 8.55 -5.99
N LYS A 27 -4.77 9.49 -5.32
CA LYS A 27 -4.48 10.92 -5.47
C LYS A 27 -3.61 11.41 -4.33
N ILE A 28 -2.55 12.13 -4.69
CA ILE A 28 -1.68 12.80 -3.72
C ILE A 28 -2.40 14.04 -3.20
N THR A 29 -2.46 14.20 -1.88
CA THR A 29 -2.97 15.41 -1.24
C THR A 29 -1.84 16.36 -0.83
N GLU A 30 -0.70 15.82 -0.39
CA GLU A 30 0.50 16.60 -0.03
C GLU A 30 1.75 15.82 -0.37
N ASP A 31 2.75 16.49 -0.91
CA ASP A 31 4.04 15.90 -1.26
C ASP A 31 5.16 16.74 -0.68
N PHE A 32 5.84 16.22 0.35
CA PHE A 32 6.96 16.90 1.02
C PHE A 32 8.32 16.31 0.62
N GLY A 33 8.37 15.52 -0.43
CA GLY A 33 9.59 14.89 -0.93
C GLY A 33 9.95 13.60 -0.22
N THR A 34 10.12 13.63 1.09
CA THR A 34 10.44 12.43 1.90
C THR A 34 9.19 11.72 2.41
N ILE A 35 8.08 12.41 2.48
CA ILE A 35 6.80 11.89 2.92
C ILE A 35 5.73 12.36 1.94
N VAL A 36 4.85 11.46 1.54
CA VAL A 36 3.77 11.75 0.59
C VAL A 36 2.45 11.29 1.19
N PHE A 37 1.49 12.18 1.21
CA PHE A 37 0.13 11.93 1.70
C PHE A 37 -0.80 11.68 0.53
N PHE A 38 -1.55 10.60 0.62
CA PHE A 38 -2.63 10.29 -0.32
C PHE A 38 -3.97 10.48 0.36
N GLU A 39 -5.05 10.48 -0.42
CA GLU A 39 -6.40 10.48 0.12
C GLU A 39 -6.64 9.28 1.03
N ASN A 40 -7.61 9.40 1.93
CA ASN A 40 -8.09 8.32 2.80
C ASN A 40 -7.06 7.81 3.81
N HIS A 41 -6.25 8.73 4.36
CA HIS A 41 -5.37 8.42 5.48
C HIS A 41 -4.22 7.46 5.15
N PHE A 42 -3.82 7.39 3.88
CA PHE A 42 -2.69 6.59 3.46
C PHE A 42 -1.47 7.48 3.23
N VAL A 43 -0.33 7.09 3.81
CA VAL A 43 0.92 7.88 3.75
C VAL A 43 2.08 6.95 3.50
N ILE A 44 3.02 7.39 2.66
CA ILE A 44 4.30 6.70 2.48
C ILE A 44 5.43 7.63 2.94
N HIS A 45 6.49 7.07 3.49
CA HIS A 45 7.64 7.82 4.01
C HIS A 45 8.92 7.04 3.70
N ILE A 46 9.97 7.74 3.28
CA ILE A 46 11.27 7.10 3.07
C ILE A 46 11.71 6.44 4.38
N ALA A 47 11.91 5.12 4.34
CA ALA A 47 12.26 4.32 5.52
C ALA A 47 13.48 4.86 6.24
N LYS A 48 14.53 5.18 5.48
CA LYS A 48 15.80 5.67 6.02
C LYS A 48 15.64 6.94 6.87
N SER A 49 14.87 7.91 6.37
CA SER A 49 14.68 9.18 7.07
C SER A 49 13.78 9.05 8.30
N ILE A 50 12.69 8.28 8.21
CA ILE A 50 11.79 8.12 9.36
C ILE A 50 12.44 7.29 10.48
N VAL A 51 13.19 6.26 10.14
CA VAL A 51 13.90 5.45 11.13
C VAL A 51 14.94 6.29 11.86
N LYS A 52 15.67 7.15 11.14
CA LYS A 52 16.61 8.08 11.74
C LYS A 52 15.92 9.03 12.71
N THR A 53 14.77 9.56 12.34
CA THR A 53 13.99 10.46 13.19
C THR A 53 13.49 9.77 14.45
N VAL A 54 12.98 8.54 14.32
CA VAL A 54 12.42 7.78 15.44
C VAL A 54 13.51 7.36 16.43
N PHE A 55 14.64 6.86 15.93
CA PHE A 55 15.68 6.26 16.78
C PHE A 55 16.94 7.13 16.96
N GLY A 56 17.01 8.28 16.31
CA GLY A 56 18.16 9.17 16.35
C GLY A 56 19.33 8.72 15.47
N LYS A 57 19.27 7.55 14.90
CA LYS A 57 20.29 6.99 14.01
C LYS A 57 19.71 5.88 13.14
N ILE A 58 20.44 5.56 12.03
CA ILE A 58 20.06 4.45 11.16
C ILE A 58 20.72 3.18 11.71
N LYS A 59 19.91 2.33 12.36
CA LYS A 59 20.39 1.07 12.96
C LYS A 59 20.11 -0.17 12.13
N LEU A 60 19.04 -0.14 11.33
CA LEU A 60 18.53 -1.34 10.67
C LEU A 60 18.91 -1.36 9.20
N LYS A 61 19.23 -2.55 8.68
CA LYS A 61 19.34 -2.75 7.25
C LYS A 61 17.98 -2.53 6.62
N SER A 62 17.94 -1.86 5.45
CA SER A 62 16.68 -1.47 4.80
C SER A 62 15.73 -2.65 4.58
N ARG A 63 16.24 -3.84 4.27
CA ARG A 63 15.42 -5.04 4.07
C ARG A 63 14.69 -5.52 5.32
N LEU A 64 15.06 -5.02 6.51
CA LEU A 64 14.43 -5.36 7.77
C LEU A 64 13.29 -4.42 8.13
N LEU A 65 13.11 -3.33 7.37
CA LEU A 65 12.15 -2.27 7.67
C LEU A 65 10.79 -2.49 7.00
N GLN A 66 10.78 -3.20 5.87
CA GLN A 66 9.55 -3.41 5.10
C GLN A 66 9.53 -4.80 4.46
N GLY A 67 8.36 -5.18 3.95
CA GLY A 67 8.20 -6.45 3.23
C GLY A 67 8.32 -7.69 4.10
N ARG A 68 7.93 -7.61 5.37
CA ARG A 68 8.06 -8.71 6.34
C ARG A 68 6.77 -9.52 6.52
N HIS A 69 5.81 -9.37 5.61
CA HIS A 69 4.53 -10.09 5.61
C HIS A 69 3.69 -9.90 6.89
N ASN A 70 3.86 -8.76 7.56
CA ASN A 70 3.14 -8.43 8.78
C ASN A 70 2.19 -7.24 8.60
N LEU A 71 2.03 -6.78 7.37
CA LEU A 71 1.17 -5.65 7.01
C LEU A 71 0.49 -5.96 5.68
N LEU A 72 -0.79 -5.67 5.61
CA LEU A 72 -1.57 -5.77 4.39
C LEU A 72 -2.33 -4.46 4.20
N VAL A 73 -2.21 -3.88 3.00
CA VAL A 73 -2.93 -2.67 2.65
C VAL A 73 -4.12 -3.09 1.80
N TYR A 74 -5.32 -2.79 2.27
CA TYR A 74 -6.56 -3.24 1.67
C TYR A 74 -7.25 -2.12 0.88
N PHE A 75 -7.66 -2.45 -0.35
CA PHE A 75 -8.41 -1.57 -1.24
C PHE A 75 -9.66 -2.29 -1.74
N GLU A 76 -10.68 -1.51 -2.07
CA GLU A 76 -11.87 -2.03 -2.74
C GLU A 76 -12.06 -1.32 -4.07
N THR A 77 -12.65 -2.04 -5.03
CA THR A 77 -12.99 -1.49 -6.35
C THR A 77 -14.31 -2.08 -6.83
N ASP A 78 -15.05 -1.29 -7.58
CA ASP A 78 -16.29 -1.77 -8.21
C ASP A 78 -16.03 -2.64 -9.44
N ASP A 79 -14.81 -2.59 -9.99
CA ASP A 79 -14.43 -3.39 -11.16
C ASP A 79 -13.12 -4.15 -10.86
N LEU A 80 -13.28 -5.28 -10.19
CA LEU A 80 -12.15 -6.11 -9.77
C LEU A 80 -11.36 -6.66 -10.96
N GLN A 81 -12.05 -7.05 -12.04
CA GLN A 81 -11.39 -7.60 -13.23
C GLN A 81 -10.49 -6.53 -13.90
N ALA A 82 -10.99 -5.31 -14.05
CA ALA A 82 -10.20 -4.22 -14.63
C ALA A 82 -8.98 -3.88 -13.75
N ALA A 83 -9.15 -3.88 -12.43
CA ALA A 83 -8.05 -3.66 -11.50
C ALA A 83 -7.00 -4.76 -11.63
N TYR A 84 -7.43 -6.01 -11.71
CA TYR A 84 -6.52 -7.15 -11.87
C TYR A 84 -5.71 -7.04 -13.17
N GLU A 85 -6.36 -6.71 -14.28
CA GLU A 85 -5.70 -6.56 -15.57
C GLU A 85 -4.66 -5.42 -15.54
N LYS A 86 -5.01 -4.29 -14.94
CA LYS A 86 -4.11 -3.15 -14.80
C LYS A 86 -2.88 -3.49 -13.97
N VAL A 87 -3.08 -4.12 -12.82
CA VAL A 87 -1.98 -4.50 -11.93
C VAL A 87 -1.10 -5.57 -12.58
N SER A 88 -1.70 -6.59 -13.16
CA SER A 88 -0.97 -7.67 -13.86
C SER A 88 -0.13 -7.10 -15.01
N GLY A 89 -0.68 -6.14 -15.76
CA GLY A 89 0.02 -5.50 -16.88
C GLY A 89 1.13 -4.54 -16.46
N SER A 90 1.19 -4.16 -15.19
CA SER A 90 2.20 -3.21 -14.69
C SER A 90 3.55 -3.83 -14.36
N GLY A 91 3.64 -5.16 -14.38
CA GLY A 91 4.86 -5.88 -14.01
C GLY A 91 4.98 -6.16 -12.52
N CYS A 92 3.94 -5.88 -11.73
CA CYS A 92 3.91 -6.22 -10.31
C CYS A 92 3.96 -7.74 -10.11
N LYS A 93 4.57 -8.16 -9.01
CA LYS A 93 4.57 -9.57 -8.63
C LYS A 93 3.22 -9.93 -8.01
N ILE A 94 2.44 -10.73 -8.72
CA ILE A 94 1.14 -11.22 -8.26
C ILE A 94 1.35 -12.38 -7.29
N ILE A 95 0.67 -12.34 -6.14
CA ILE A 95 0.68 -13.42 -5.16
C ILE A 95 -0.31 -14.50 -5.61
N HIS A 96 -1.54 -14.11 -5.93
CA HIS A 96 -2.54 -15.00 -6.52
C HIS A 96 -3.56 -14.21 -7.33
N GLN A 97 -4.18 -14.87 -8.28
CA GLN A 97 -5.23 -14.34 -9.13
C GLN A 97 -6.51 -14.09 -8.32
N ILE A 98 -7.52 -13.50 -8.96
CA ILE A 98 -8.83 -13.30 -8.33
C ILE A 98 -9.33 -14.65 -7.81
N LYS A 99 -9.67 -14.68 -6.53
CA LYS A 99 -10.06 -15.89 -5.82
C LYS A 99 -11.14 -15.56 -4.78
N LYS A 100 -12.16 -16.41 -4.72
CA LYS A 100 -13.21 -16.28 -3.71
C LYS A 100 -12.69 -16.69 -2.35
N GLN A 101 -12.89 -15.83 -1.36
CA GLN A 101 -12.48 -16.07 0.01
C GLN A 101 -13.59 -16.79 0.80
N GLU A 102 -13.23 -17.30 1.97
CA GLU A 102 -14.18 -18.03 2.83
C GLU A 102 -15.40 -17.19 3.22
N TRP A 103 -15.22 -15.87 3.35
CA TRP A 103 -16.31 -14.95 3.68
C TRP A 103 -17.14 -14.50 2.47
N GLY A 104 -16.87 -15.06 1.28
CA GLY A 104 -17.69 -14.84 0.07
C GLY A 104 -17.21 -13.76 -0.88
N GLN A 105 -16.23 -12.97 -0.50
CA GLN A 105 -15.67 -11.88 -1.30
C GLN A 105 -14.63 -12.42 -2.29
N ASN A 106 -14.61 -11.87 -3.51
CA ASN A 106 -13.52 -12.12 -4.44
C ASN A 106 -12.44 -11.07 -4.24
N VAL A 107 -11.19 -11.52 -4.15
CA VAL A 107 -10.02 -10.65 -3.99
C VAL A 107 -8.86 -11.19 -4.80
N PHE A 108 -7.86 -10.32 -5.08
CA PHE A 108 -6.53 -10.76 -5.48
C PHE A 108 -5.49 -10.01 -4.65
N ARG A 109 -4.29 -10.58 -4.58
CA ARG A 109 -3.22 -10.03 -3.77
C ARG A 109 -1.92 -9.97 -4.57
N PHE A 110 -1.12 -8.99 -4.30
CA PHE A 110 0.15 -8.75 -4.98
C PHE A 110 1.07 -7.92 -4.08
N TYR A 111 2.30 -7.70 -4.56
CA TYR A 111 3.28 -6.90 -3.83
C TYR A 111 3.42 -5.50 -4.41
N ASP A 112 3.57 -4.51 -3.53
CA ASP A 112 4.05 -3.20 -3.93
C ASP A 112 5.58 -3.25 -4.18
N PRO A 113 6.22 -2.15 -4.62
CA PRO A 113 7.67 -2.16 -4.88
C PRO A 113 8.54 -2.56 -3.69
N ASP A 114 8.07 -2.39 -2.47
CA ASP A 114 8.78 -2.74 -1.25
C ASP A 114 8.33 -4.08 -0.65
N ARG A 115 7.52 -4.84 -1.39
CA ARG A 115 7.02 -6.15 -1.00
C ARG A 115 6.00 -6.10 0.16
N HIS A 116 5.35 -4.98 0.35
CA HIS A 116 4.15 -4.94 1.18
C HIS A 116 3.02 -5.68 0.46
N ILE A 117 2.23 -6.42 1.21
CA ILE A 117 1.10 -7.15 0.64
C ILE A 117 -0.04 -6.16 0.36
N ILE A 118 -0.51 -6.13 -0.89
CA ILE A 118 -1.67 -5.36 -1.28
C ILE A 118 -2.81 -6.32 -1.59
N GLU A 119 -3.97 -6.03 -1.05
CA GLU A 119 -5.19 -6.77 -1.35
C GLU A 119 -6.19 -5.84 -2.01
N ILE A 120 -6.72 -6.24 -3.15
CA ILE A 120 -7.85 -5.54 -3.77
C ILE A 120 -9.02 -6.51 -3.82
N GLY A 121 -10.17 -6.06 -3.30
CA GLY A 121 -11.39 -6.84 -3.28
C GLY A 121 -12.59 -6.09 -3.84
N GLU A 122 -13.63 -6.83 -4.13
CA GLU A 122 -14.93 -6.25 -4.41
C GLU A 122 -15.50 -5.66 -3.11
N PRO A 123 -16.41 -4.67 -3.18
CA PRO A 123 -16.92 -4.01 -1.97
C PRO A 123 -17.61 -4.98 -1.02
N LEU A 124 -17.25 -4.91 0.26
CA LEU A 124 -17.87 -5.70 1.32
C LEU A 124 -19.08 -5.00 1.95
N HIS A 125 -19.27 -3.71 1.67
CA HIS A 125 -20.32 -2.90 2.25
C HIS A 125 -20.29 -2.89 3.79
N VAL A 126 -19.09 -2.97 4.36
CA VAL A 126 -18.91 -2.87 5.82
C VAL A 126 -19.10 -1.41 6.24
N ASN A 127 -19.90 -1.20 7.28
CA ASN A 127 -20.12 0.12 7.83
C ASN A 127 -18.99 0.47 8.80
N PHE A 128 -18.16 1.46 8.42
CA PHE A 128 -17.05 1.95 9.24
C PHE A 128 -17.41 3.21 10.05
N SER A 129 -18.65 3.69 9.96
CA SER A 129 -19.06 4.85 10.76
C SER A 129 -19.32 4.43 12.21
N ASN A 130 -18.78 5.22 13.13
CA ASN A 130 -18.97 5.00 14.56
C ASN A 130 -19.93 6.02 15.14
#